data_86318b86ee6d0d5376e526076d4e5259
#
_entry.id   86318b86ee6d0d5376e526076d4e5259
#
_cell.length_a   1.000
_cell.length_b   1.000
_cell.length_c   1.000
_cell.angle_alpha   90.00
_cell.angle_beta   90.00
_cell.angle_gamma   90.00
#
_symmetry.space_group_name_H-M   'P 1'
#
loop_
_entity.id
_entity.type
_entity.pdbx_description
1 polymer ?
#
loop_
_entity_poly.entity_id
_entity_poly.type
_entity_poly.pdbx_seq_one_letter_code
_entity_poly.pdbx_strand_id
1 'polypeptide(L)'
;MAEPGAGGQVVVVTGVSRQAGIGFAVARRLLDDGAKVLIHSFSPHDAERPWGADAGGMDALIGELGAAPGRLEHVEADLGDSSTPRKVIERAIDAFGAVDALIVNHAHGSNQSLEAVTVEELDRAWAVNARAAVLLAQAFAAGHDDQRANGRIVLFTSGQHLGPMPNELPYVIGKGAVHQATRTLADELADRGITVNAINPGPVDTGWPSAELRERLRPAFPAGRWGRPEDIAAVVGWIVSPDSAWLTGQVIDAEGGFRR
;
A
#
# COMPACT_ATOMS: atom_id res chain seq x y z
N MET A 1 -1.06 30.79 4.62
CA MET A 1 -1.41 29.69 3.70
C MET A 1 -0.92 28.41 4.38
N ALA A 2 -1.79 27.45 4.66
CA ALA A 2 -1.35 26.16 5.17
C ALA A 2 -0.48 25.51 4.10
N GLU A 3 0.66 24.93 4.49
CA GLU A 3 1.48 24.16 3.55
C GLU A 3 0.67 22.96 3.03
N PRO A 4 0.69 22.68 1.72
CA PRO A 4 0.02 21.53 1.16
C PRO A 4 0.81 20.28 1.53
N GLY A 5 0.36 19.55 2.53
CA GLY A 5 1.00 18.33 3.00
C GLY A 5 0.14 17.60 4.03
N ALA A 6 0.53 16.37 4.38
CA ALA A 6 -0.09 15.58 5.44
C ALA A 6 0.20 16.09 6.86
N GLY A 7 0.56 17.37 7.03
CA GLY A 7 0.98 17.96 8.29
C GLY A 7 -0.01 17.74 9.42
N GLY A 8 0.42 17.01 10.46
CA GLY A 8 -0.41 16.70 11.63
C GLY A 8 -1.36 15.51 11.47
N GLN A 9 -1.45 14.90 10.29
CA GLN A 9 -2.23 13.67 10.08
C GLN A 9 -1.58 12.46 10.75
N VAL A 10 -2.40 11.50 11.14
CA VAL A 10 -1.98 10.16 11.58
C VAL A 10 -2.26 9.17 10.46
N VAL A 11 -1.23 8.53 9.95
CA VAL A 11 -1.31 7.65 8.79
C VAL A 11 -0.81 6.24 9.13
N VAL A 12 -1.58 5.23 8.74
CA VAL A 12 -1.16 3.82 8.78
C VAL A 12 -0.68 3.41 7.40
N VAL A 13 0.53 2.85 7.30
CA VAL A 13 1.10 2.33 6.04
C VAL A 13 1.42 0.85 6.21
N THR A 14 0.76 -0.02 5.44
CA THR A 14 1.03 -1.47 5.48
C THR A 14 2.06 -1.90 4.45
N GLY A 15 2.82 -2.97 4.74
CA GLY A 15 3.82 -3.50 3.81
C GLY A 15 5.08 -2.66 3.73
N VAL A 16 5.63 -2.27 4.89
CA VAL A 16 6.88 -1.49 5.02
C VAL A 16 7.96 -2.41 5.58
N SER A 17 8.38 -3.40 4.80
CA SER A 17 9.38 -4.40 5.24
C SER A 17 10.74 -4.23 4.58
N ARG A 18 10.87 -3.35 3.55
CA ARG A 18 12.09 -3.20 2.76
C ARG A 18 12.33 -1.75 2.36
N GLN A 19 13.59 -1.29 2.44
CA GLN A 19 13.99 0.08 2.06
C GLN A 19 13.73 0.38 0.57
N ALA A 20 13.92 -0.61 -0.31
CA ALA A 20 13.62 -0.48 -1.73
C ALA A 20 12.11 -0.53 -2.05
N GLY A 21 11.24 -0.71 -1.05
CA GLY A 21 9.82 -0.89 -1.23
C GLY A 21 9.04 0.42 -1.39
N ILE A 22 7.89 0.35 -2.07
CA ILE A 22 6.95 1.47 -2.19
C ILE A 22 6.49 1.93 -0.80
N GLY A 23 6.17 0.99 0.10
CA GLY A 23 5.73 1.31 1.46
C GLY A 23 6.73 2.16 2.23
N PHE A 24 8.02 1.88 2.09
CA PHE A 24 9.09 2.67 2.73
C PHE A 24 9.14 4.10 2.18
N ALA A 25 9.13 4.26 0.84
CA ALA A 25 9.13 5.58 0.22
C ALA A 25 7.88 6.40 0.59
N VAL A 26 6.72 5.74 0.68
CA VAL A 26 5.47 6.37 1.15
C VAL A 26 5.60 6.82 2.61
N ALA A 27 6.07 5.93 3.51
CA ALA A 27 6.24 6.27 4.92
C ALA A 27 7.21 7.44 5.11
N ARG A 28 8.37 7.44 4.42
CA ARG A 28 9.35 8.53 4.43
C ARG A 28 8.70 9.83 3.96
N ARG A 29 8.03 9.83 2.80
CA ARG A 29 7.37 11.02 2.26
C ARG A 29 6.36 11.60 3.25
N LEU A 30 5.53 10.78 3.87
CA LEU A 30 4.53 11.25 4.83
C LEU A 30 5.16 11.82 6.11
N LEU A 31 6.26 11.21 6.59
CA LEU A 31 7.05 11.75 7.70
C LEU A 31 7.67 13.11 7.35
N ASP A 32 8.23 13.25 6.14
CA ASP A 32 8.79 14.52 5.65
C ASP A 32 7.70 15.60 5.52
N ASP A 33 6.50 15.23 5.10
CA ASP A 33 5.32 16.11 5.00
C ASP A 33 4.71 16.45 6.38
N GLY A 34 5.26 15.94 7.49
CA GLY A 34 4.84 16.30 8.85
C GLY A 34 3.85 15.33 9.51
N ALA A 35 3.48 14.23 8.88
CA ALA A 35 2.56 13.24 9.46
C ALA A 35 3.19 12.45 10.62
N LYS A 36 2.34 11.88 11.48
CA LYS A 36 2.69 10.75 12.35
C LYS A 36 2.35 9.46 11.61
N VAL A 37 3.25 8.48 11.62
CA VAL A 37 3.09 7.28 10.81
C VAL A 37 3.20 6.02 11.67
N LEU A 38 2.22 5.12 11.57
CA LEU A 38 2.39 3.73 11.98
C LEU A 38 2.73 2.92 10.75
N ILE A 39 3.88 2.26 10.76
CA ILE A 39 4.26 1.29 9.73
C ILE A 39 3.95 -0.13 10.18
N HIS A 40 3.40 -0.93 9.26
CA HIS A 40 3.23 -2.36 9.44
C HIS A 40 4.16 -3.13 8.51
N SER A 41 4.82 -4.17 9.04
CA SER A 41 5.68 -5.10 8.30
C SER A 41 5.30 -6.55 8.52
N PHE A 42 5.81 -7.41 7.63
CA PHE A 42 5.85 -8.86 7.83
C PHE A 42 7.10 -9.42 7.17
N SER A 43 8.22 -9.30 7.86
CA SER A 43 9.56 -9.68 7.39
C SER A 43 9.71 -11.16 6.98
N PRO A 44 8.99 -12.14 7.60
CA PRO A 44 9.04 -13.54 7.15
C PRO A 44 8.65 -13.71 5.67
N HIS A 45 7.71 -12.91 5.16
CA HIS A 45 7.36 -12.96 3.74
C HIS A 45 8.54 -12.61 2.83
N ASP A 46 9.27 -11.54 3.14
CA ASP A 46 10.42 -11.12 2.32
C ASP A 46 11.58 -12.09 2.41
N ALA A 47 11.81 -12.69 3.59
CA ALA A 47 12.86 -13.68 3.79
C ALA A 47 12.68 -14.94 2.91
N GLU A 48 11.45 -15.29 2.56
CA GLU A 48 11.11 -16.43 1.68
C GLU A 48 11.20 -16.09 0.18
N ARG A 49 11.43 -14.84 -0.17
CA ARG A 49 11.45 -14.39 -1.57
C ARG A 49 12.88 -14.31 -2.13
N PRO A 50 13.06 -14.38 -3.46
CA PRO A 50 14.38 -14.28 -4.09
C PRO A 50 15.16 -13.01 -3.77
N TRP A 51 14.47 -11.93 -3.45
CA TRP A 51 15.10 -10.64 -3.09
C TRP A 51 15.52 -10.57 -1.61
N GLY A 52 14.99 -11.44 -0.76
CA GLY A 52 15.31 -11.49 0.66
C GLY A 52 14.80 -10.33 1.48
N ALA A 53 14.95 -10.43 2.80
CA ALA A 53 14.77 -9.33 3.74
C ALA A 53 16.02 -8.42 3.75
N ASP A 54 15.85 -7.16 4.14
CA ASP A 54 16.95 -6.21 4.28
C ASP A 54 17.94 -6.66 5.37
N ALA A 55 19.26 -6.56 5.09
CA ALA A 55 20.31 -7.10 5.95
C ALA A 55 20.33 -6.51 7.38
N GLY A 56 19.87 -5.27 7.56
CA GLY A 56 19.79 -4.60 8.86
C GLY A 56 18.46 -4.83 9.59
N GLY A 57 17.51 -5.57 9.00
CA GLY A 57 16.19 -5.80 9.55
C GLY A 57 15.38 -4.52 9.78
N MET A 58 14.31 -4.65 10.58
CA MET A 58 13.39 -3.53 10.84
C MET A 58 14.03 -2.39 11.64
N ASP A 59 14.98 -2.66 12.52
CA ASP A 59 15.66 -1.61 13.30
C ASP A 59 16.43 -0.64 12.40
N ALA A 60 17.16 -1.17 11.41
CA ALA A 60 17.87 -0.35 10.43
C ALA A 60 16.88 0.43 9.55
N LEU A 61 15.80 -0.20 9.11
CA LEU A 61 14.76 0.45 8.30
C LEU A 61 14.10 1.61 9.06
N ILE A 62 13.76 1.42 10.33
CA ILE A 62 13.19 2.44 11.21
C ILE A 62 14.20 3.58 11.41
N GLY A 63 15.48 3.26 11.62
CA GLY A 63 16.56 4.25 11.72
C GLY A 63 16.70 5.09 10.47
N GLU A 64 16.61 4.48 9.29
CA GLU A 64 16.68 5.17 7.99
C GLU A 64 15.46 6.08 7.72
N LEU A 65 14.29 5.77 8.28
CA LEU A 65 13.14 6.69 8.20
C LEU A 65 13.37 7.99 8.94
N GLY A 66 14.27 8.00 9.94
CA GLY A 66 14.78 9.22 10.59
C GLY A 66 13.71 10.08 11.26
N ALA A 67 12.61 9.47 11.70
CA ALA A 67 11.50 10.21 12.28
C ALA A 67 11.86 10.84 13.63
N ALA A 68 11.35 12.05 13.89
CA ALA A 68 11.44 12.66 15.21
C ALA A 68 10.71 11.77 16.25
N PRO A 69 11.13 11.81 17.53
CA PRO A 69 10.49 11.03 18.59
C PRO A 69 8.97 11.23 18.65
N GLY A 70 8.24 10.13 18.81
CA GLY A 70 6.77 10.14 18.88
C GLY A 70 6.03 10.34 17.55
N ARG A 71 6.74 10.28 16.40
CA ARG A 71 6.13 10.40 15.08
C ARG A 71 6.10 9.10 14.28
N LEU A 72 6.83 8.08 14.71
CA LEU A 72 6.88 6.77 14.04
C LEU A 72 6.61 5.68 15.06
N GLU A 73 5.70 4.78 14.72
CA GLU A 73 5.42 3.53 15.42
C GLU A 73 5.50 2.36 14.44
N HIS A 74 5.83 1.18 14.96
CA HIS A 74 5.96 -0.02 14.17
C HIS A 74 5.18 -1.19 14.77
N VAL A 75 4.58 -1.99 13.90
CA VAL A 75 3.99 -3.30 14.25
C VAL A 75 4.38 -4.34 13.20
N GLU A 76 4.87 -5.48 13.67
CA GLU A 76 5.11 -6.63 12.80
C GLU A 76 4.02 -7.68 13.05
N ALA A 77 3.29 -8.06 11.98
CA ALA A 77 2.19 -9.02 12.07
C ALA A 77 1.84 -9.61 10.70
N ASP A 78 1.24 -10.81 10.69
CA ASP A 78 0.73 -11.44 9.48
C ASP A 78 -0.70 -10.96 9.17
N LEU A 79 -0.90 -10.23 8.09
CA LEU A 79 -2.22 -9.82 7.59
C LEU A 79 -3.04 -10.99 7.00
N GLY A 80 -2.45 -12.16 6.83
CA GLY A 80 -3.19 -13.39 6.56
C GLY A 80 -4.02 -13.88 7.75
N ASP A 81 -3.68 -13.48 8.99
CA ASP A 81 -4.54 -13.65 10.17
C ASP A 81 -5.64 -12.59 10.16
N SER A 82 -6.90 -13.04 10.22
CA SER A 82 -8.08 -12.17 10.18
C SER A 82 -8.22 -11.21 11.36
N SER A 83 -7.53 -11.47 12.48
CA SER A 83 -7.53 -10.58 13.66
C SER A 83 -6.52 -9.43 13.54
N THR A 84 -5.50 -9.56 12.69
CA THR A 84 -4.41 -8.58 12.57
C THR A 84 -4.87 -7.22 12.05
N PRO A 85 -5.73 -7.11 11.03
CA PRO A 85 -6.17 -5.80 10.51
C PRO A 85 -6.70 -4.86 11.60
N ARG A 86 -7.53 -5.37 12.48
CA ARG A 86 -8.08 -4.60 13.60
C ARG A 86 -6.98 -4.16 14.58
N LYS A 87 -6.08 -5.07 14.96
CA LYS A 87 -4.97 -4.78 15.88
C LYS A 87 -4.02 -3.69 15.36
N VAL A 88 -3.79 -3.66 14.03
CA VAL A 88 -2.95 -2.62 13.39
C VAL A 88 -3.57 -1.24 13.57
N ILE A 89 -4.87 -1.11 13.33
CA ILE A 89 -5.58 0.17 13.49
C ILE A 89 -5.68 0.57 14.98
N GLU A 90 -6.03 -0.36 15.86
CA GLU A 90 -6.08 -0.12 17.31
C GLU A 90 -4.72 0.36 17.83
N ARG A 91 -3.60 -0.27 17.39
CA ARG A 91 -2.25 0.16 17.77
C ARG A 91 -1.95 1.61 17.35
N ALA A 92 -2.41 2.04 16.18
CA ALA A 92 -2.24 3.43 15.74
C ALA A 92 -3.05 4.41 16.58
N ILE A 93 -4.29 4.05 16.92
CA ILE A 93 -5.15 4.85 17.79
C ILE A 93 -4.54 4.96 19.20
N ASP A 94 -4.06 3.85 19.76
CA ASP A 94 -3.41 3.81 21.08
C ASP A 94 -2.16 4.70 21.13
N ALA A 95 -1.37 4.70 20.04
CA ALA A 95 -0.12 5.46 19.99
C ALA A 95 -0.32 6.95 19.72
N PHE A 96 -1.30 7.30 18.87
CA PHE A 96 -1.44 8.66 18.33
C PHE A 96 -2.79 9.33 18.61
N GLY A 97 -3.74 8.59 19.17
CA GLY A 97 -5.08 9.08 19.52
C GLY A 97 -6.11 9.07 18.41
N ALA A 98 -5.71 8.88 17.15
CA ALA A 98 -6.61 8.84 15.98
C ALA A 98 -5.92 8.18 14.79
N VAL A 99 -6.68 7.93 13.69
CA VAL A 99 -6.15 7.60 12.36
C VAL A 99 -6.90 8.41 11.32
N ASP A 100 -6.17 9.22 10.53
CA ASP A 100 -6.72 10.07 9.48
C ASP A 100 -6.60 9.44 8.08
N ALA A 101 -5.56 8.61 7.86
CA ALA A 101 -5.38 7.94 6.57
C ALA A 101 -4.88 6.51 6.73
N LEU A 102 -5.30 5.65 5.80
CA LEU A 102 -4.89 4.25 5.70
C LEU A 102 -4.34 3.97 4.30
N ILE A 103 -3.09 3.49 4.24
CA ILE A 103 -2.41 3.10 2.99
C ILE A 103 -2.25 1.57 2.99
N VAL A 104 -3.05 0.89 2.18
CA VAL A 104 -3.05 -0.58 2.05
C VAL A 104 -2.12 -0.99 0.93
N ASN A 105 -0.82 -0.99 1.22
CA ASN A 105 0.23 -1.25 0.23
C ASN A 105 0.73 -2.70 0.24
N HIS A 106 0.55 -3.45 1.33
CA HIS A 106 1.00 -4.83 1.41
C HIS A 106 0.44 -5.72 0.29
N ALA A 107 1.18 -6.76 -0.07
CA ALA A 107 0.74 -7.75 -1.03
C ALA A 107 1.44 -9.10 -0.82
N HIS A 108 0.73 -10.17 -1.13
CA HIS A 108 1.30 -11.49 -1.34
C HIS A 108 1.36 -11.75 -2.85
N GLY A 109 2.58 -11.74 -3.40
CA GLY A 109 2.83 -12.08 -4.81
C GLY A 109 2.74 -13.59 -5.00
N SER A 110 2.13 -14.03 -6.09
CA SER A 110 2.00 -15.44 -6.46
C SER A 110 2.35 -15.63 -7.92
N ASN A 111 3.18 -16.64 -8.19
CA ASN A 111 3.61 -17.01 -9.54
C ASN A 111 3.04 -18.38 -9.93
N GLN A 112 1.71 -18.54 -9.88
CA GLN A 112 1.05 -19.78 -10.26
C GLN A 112 0.09 -19.55 -11.44
N SER A 113 0.26 -20.40 -12.47
CA SER A 113 -0.65 -20.49 -13.64
C SER A 113 -1.92 -21.25 -13.28
N LEU A 114 -2.88 -21.27 -14.20
CA LEU A 114 -4.10 -22.06 -14.05
C LEU A 114 -3.82 -23.57 -13.85
N GLU A 115 -2.78 -24.08 -14.49
CA GLU A 115 -2.40 -25.50 -14.39
C GLU A 115 -1.73 -25.83 -13.05
N ALA A 116 -0.98 -24.87 -12.49
CA ALA A 116 -0.17 -25.05 -11.28
C ALA A 116 -0.81 -24.54 -9.98
N VAL A 117 -1.96 -23.85 -10.08
CA VAL A 117 -2.58 -23.21 -8.93
C VAL A 117 -3.05 -24.23 -7.89
N THR A 118 -2.77 -23.93 -6.62
CA THR A 118 -3.23 -24.74 -5.48
C THR A 118 -4.27 -23.99 -4.65
N VAL A 119 -5.06 -24.74 -3.88
CA VAL A 119 -6.08 -24.19 -2.97
C VAL A 119 -5.42 -23.31 -1.92
N GLU A 120 -4.30 -23.77 -1.35
CA GLU A 120 -3.55 -23.08 -0.30
C GLU A 120 -3.05 -21.71 -0.78
N GLU A 121 -2.56 -21.64 -2.03
CA GLU A 121 -2.07 -20.39 -2.60
C GLU A 121 -3.21 -19.42 -2.95
N LEU A 122 -4.34 -19.93 -3.45
CA LEU A 122 -5.56 -19.15 -3.65
C LEU A 122 -6.05 -18.56 -2.33
N ASP A 123 -6.15 -19.40 -1.29
CA ASP A 123 -6.60 -18.97 0.04
C ASP A 123 -5.63 -17.94 0.65
N ARG A 124 -4.32 -18.15 0.50
CA ARG A 124 -3.29 -17.23 1.00
C ARG A 124 -3.35 -15.88 0.28
N ALA A 125 -3.38 -15.89 -1.05
CA ALA A 125 -3.48 -14.67 -1.85
C ALA A 125 -4.78 -13.91 -1.55
N TRP A 126 -5.90 -14.60 -1.44
CA TRP A 126 -7.17 -14.00 -1.03
C TRP A 126 -7.08 -13.38 0.36
N ALA A 127 -6.57 -14.14 1.34
CA ALA A 127 -6.47 -13.70 2.73
C ALA A 127 -5.66 -12.40 2.87
N VAL A 128 -4.50 -12.34 2.22
CA VAL A 128 -3.58 -11.19 2.35
C VAL A 128 -4.00 -10.04 1.43
N ASN A 129 -4.29 -10.30 0.14
CA ASN A 129 -4.49 -9.21 -0.82
C ASN A 129 -5.91 -8.62 -0.78
N ALA A 130 -6.94 -9.44 -0.55
CA ALA A 130 -8.34 -9.01 -0.63
C ALA A 130 -8.99 -8.88 0.75
N ARG A 131 -9.07 -9.98 1.51
CA ARG A 131 -9.73 -9.99 2.82
C ARG A 131 -9.12 -8.98 3.78
N ALA A 132 -7.78 -8.95 3.89
CA ALA A 132 -7.10 -8.02 4.78
C ALA A 132 -7.36 -6.55 4.40
N ALA A 133 -7.39 -6.22 3.10
CA ALA A 133 -7.68 -4.87 2.63
C ALA A 133 -9.08 -4.41 3.08
N VAL A 134 -10.09 -5.27 2.94
CA VAL A 134 -11.46 -4.97 3.39
C VAL A 134 -11.54 -4.84 4.91
N LEU A 135 -10.90 -5.74 5.67
CA LEU A 135 -10.89 -5.70 7.13
C LEU A 135 -10.12 -4.49 7.68
N LEU A 136 -9.05 -4.07 7.03
CA LEU A 136 -8.34 -2.82 7.37
C LEU A 136 -9.24 -1.60 7.13
N ALA A 137 -9.93 -1.53 5.99
CA ALA A 137 -10.88 -0.45 5.70
C ALA A 137 -12.04 -0.44 6.71
N GLN A 138 -12.56 -1.61 7.09
CA GLN A 138 -13.60 -1.76 8.12
C GLN A 138 -13.11 -1.25 9.49
N ALA A 139 -11.91 -1.68 9.91
CA ALA A 139 -11.34 -1.27 11.20
C ALA A 139 -11.03 0.24 11.21
N PHE A 140 -10.49 0.79 10.11
CA PHE A 140 -10.26 2.21 9.94
C PHE A 140 -11.59 2.98 10.07
N ALA A 141 -12.62 2.59 9.33
CA ALA A 141 -13.92 3.24 9.39
C ALA A 141 -14.54 3.17 10.79
N ALA A 142 -14.41 2.04 11.49
CA ALA A 142 -14.92 1.90 12.86
C ALA A 142 -14.20 2.79 13.88
N GLY A 143 -12.91 3.07 13.69
CA GLY A 143 -12.09 3.91 14.58
C GLY A 143 -11.97 5.36 14.14
N HIS A 144 -12.49 5.74 12.98
CA HIS A 144 -12.40 7.11 12.45
C HIS A 144 -13.37 8.04 13.19
N ASP A 145 -12.86 9.19 13.61
CA ASP A 145 -13.67 10.27 14.17
C ASP A 145 -14.19 11.14 13.02
N ASP A 146 -15.48 11.04 12.72
CA ASP A 146 -16.14 11.78 11.63
C ASP A 146 -16.14 13.32 11.83
N GLN A 147 -15.76 13.79 13.02
CA GLN A 147 -15.51 15.22 13.29
C GLN A 147 -14.16 15.70 12.75
N ARG A 148 -13.24 14.76 12.48
CA ARG A 148 -11.97 15.04 11.84
C ARG A 148 -12.16 15.04 10.32
N ALA A 149 -12.12 16.22 9.71
CA ALA A 149 -12.20 16.34 8.27
C ALA A 149 -11.11 15.49 7.57
N ASN A 150 -11.46 14.89 6.44
CA ASN A 150 -10.51 14.26 5.52
C ASN A 150 -10.02 12.84 5.86
N GLY A 151 -10.93 11.91 6.17
CA GLY A 151 -10.59 10.48 6.16
C GLY A 151 -10.11 10.03 4.77
N ARG A 152 -9.02 9.27 4.67
CA ARG A 152 -8.44 8.79 3.41
C ARG A 152 -8.10 7.32 3.46
N ILE A 153 -8.58 6.55 2.49
CA ILE A 153 -8.16 5.17 2.25
C ILE A 153 -7.53 5.08 0.87
N VAL A 154 -6.29 4.64 0.81
CA VAL A 154 -5.57 4.38 -0.44
C VAL A 154 -5.27 2.88 -0.53
N LEU A 155 -5.89 2.22 -1.48
CA LEU A 155 -5.69 0.80 -1.77
C LEU A 155 -4.68 0.63 -2.90
N PHE A 156 -3.93 -0.47 -2.89
CA PHE A 156 -3.02 -0.81 -3.98
C PHE A 156 -3.57 -2.01 -4.78
N THR A 157 -3.95 -1.75 -6.01
CA THR A 157 -4.27 -2.76 -7.03
C THR A 157 -3.04 -3.08 -7.89
N SER A 158 -3.22 -3.55 -9.10
CA SER A 158 -2.18 -3.83 -10.09
C SER A 158 -2.72 -3.63 -11.50
N GLY A 159 -1.91 -3.87 -12.52
CA GLY A 159 -2.28 -3.70 -13.93
C GLY A 159 -3.16 -4.81 -14.53
N GLN A 160 -3.74 -5.70 -13.72
CA GLN A 160 -4.56 -6.84 -14.17
C GLN A 160 -5.80 -6.43 -14.99
N HIS A 161 -6.29 -5.21 -14.81
CA HIS A 161 -7.43 -4.68 -15.58
C HIS A 161 -7.01 -4.06 -16.91
N LEU A 162 -5.72 -3.84 -17.13
CA LEU A 162 -5.17 -3.26 -18.36
C LEU A 162 -4.61 -4.31 -19.32
N GLY A 163 -4.29 -5.50 -18.82
CA GLY A 163 -3.79 -6.59 -19.64
C GLY A 163 -3.63 -7.89 -18.86
N PRO A 164 -3.52 -9.04 -19.56
CA PRO A 164 -3.37 -10.33 -18.90
C PRO A 164 -2.02 -10.44 -18.17
N MET A 165 -2.04 -11.09 -17.02
CA MET A 165 -0.87 -11.42 -16.21
C MET A 165 -0.78 -12.94 -16.06
N PRO A 166 -0.32 -13.65 -17.09
CA PRO A 166 -0.20 -15.11 -17.05
C PRO A 166 0.79 -15.52 -15.96
N ASN A 167 0.52 -16.67 -15.34
CA ASN A 167 1.29 -17.22 -14.21
C ASN A 167 1.18 -16.43 -12.89
N GLU A 168 0.23 -15.50 -12.76
CA GLU A 168 -0.01 -14.74 -11.52
C GLU A 168 -1.48 -14.86 -11.09
N LEU A 169 -2.15 -15.98 -11.38
CA LEU A 169 -3.60 -16.10 -11.23
C LEU A 169 -4.14 -15.81 -9.83
N PRO A 170 -3.57 -16.33 -8.70
CA PRO A 170 -4.04 -15.98 -7.36
C PRO A 170 -3.86 -14.50 -7.03
N TYR A 171 -2.74 -13.91 -7.46
CA TYR A 171 -2.47 -12.48 -7.28
C TYR A 171 -3.48 -11.61 -8.05
N VAL A 172 -3.74 -11.93 -9.31
CA VAL A 172 -4.71 -11.23 -10.18
C VAL A 172 -6.11 -11.24 -9.57
N ILE A 173 -6.56 -12.38 -9.01
CA ILE A 173 -7.85 -12.50 -8.34
C ILE A 173 -7.91 -11.56 -7.12
N GLY A 174 -6.90 -11.60 -6.25
CA GLY A 174 -6.86 -10.75 -5.06
C GLY A 174 -6.83 -9.25 -5.40
N LYS A 175 -6.00 -8.85 -6.36
CA LYS A 175 -5.91 -7.44 -6.79
C LYS A 175 -7.14 -6.99 -7.60
N GLY A 176 -7.77 -7.90 -8.33
CA GLY A 176 -9.05 -7.67 -8.99
C GLY A 176 -10.18 -7.40 -8.00
N ALA A 177 -10.21 -8.13 -6.87
CA ALA A 177 -11.17 -7.88 -5.80
C ALA A 177 -11.01 -6.48 -5.18
N VAL A 178 -9.77 -6.06 -4.90
CA VAL A 178 -9.47 -4.70 -4.40
C VAL A 178 -9.91 -3.63 -5.40
N HIS A 179 -9.57 -3.82 -6.68
CA HIS A 179 -9.99 -2.92 -7.75
C HIS A 179 -11.52 -2.73 -7.77
N GLN A 180 -12.26 -3.84 -7.74
CA GLN A 180 -13.72 -3.82 -7.80
C GLN A 180 -14.36 -3.25 -6.51
N ALA A 181 -13.78 -3.52 -5.34
CA ALA A 181 -14.28 -3.04 -4.05
C ALA A 181 -14.12 -1.52 -3.87
N THR A 182 -13.15 -0.90 -4.54
CA THR A 182 -12.78 0.51 -4.34
C THR A 182 -14.00 1.45 -4.47
N ARG A 183 -14.79 1.31 -5.52
CA ARG A 183 -15.94 2.19 -5.75
C ARG A 183 -17.06 1.94 -4.74
N THR A 184 -17.29 0.69 -4.36
CA THR A 184 -18.31 0.34 -3.35
C THR A 184 -17.93 0.91 -1.99
N LEU A 185 -16.69 0.74 -1.55
CA LEU A 185 -16.20 1.32 -0.30
C LEU A 185 -16.23 2.84 -0.30
N ALA A 186 -15.97 3.46 -1.45
CA ALA A 186 -16.06 4.92 -1.60
C ALA A 186 -17.48 5.42 -1.41
N ASP A 187 -18.48 4.73 -1.98
CA ASP A 187 -19.88 5.07 -1.83
C ASP A 187 -20.37 4.89 -0.38
N GLU A 188 -20.06 3.74 0.24
CA GLU A 188 -20.45 3.43 1.62
C GLU A 188 -19.87 4.40 2.66
N LEU A 189 -18.69 5.00 2.39
CA LEU A 189 -17.99 5.86 3.33
C LEU A 189 -18.09 7.37 3.01
N ALA A 190 -18.72 7.74 1.89
CA ALA A 190 -18.81 9.11 1.42
C ALA A 190 -19.50 10.05 2.43
N ASP A 191 -20.62 9.63 3.03
CA ASP A 191 -21.38 10.42 3.99
C ASP A 191 -20.62 10.70 5.30
N ARG A 192 -19.54 9.96 5.53
CA ARG A 192 -18.62 10.13 6.66
C ARG A 192 -17.41 11.00 6.33
N GLY A 193 -17.36 11.58 5.14
CA GLY A 193 -16.22 12.38 4.69
C GLY A 193 -14.94 11.58 4.42
N ILE A 194 -15.04 10.25 4.26
CA ILE A 194 -13.91 9.36 3.97
C ILE A 194 -13.87 9.10 2.46
N THR A 195 -12.75 9.43 1.84
CA THR A 195 -12.52 9.06 0.43
C THR A 195 -11.79 7.73 0.32
N VAL A 196 -12.12 6.94 -0.68
CA VAL A 196 -11.46 5.67 -0.98
C VAL A 196 -11.01 5.67 -2.44
N ASN A 197 -9.71 5.55 -2.66
CA ASN A 197 -9.14 5.44 -4.01
C ASN A 197 -8.15 4.28 -4.07
N ALA A 198 -7.92 3.74 -5.25
CA ALA A 198 -6.91 2.73 -5.48
C ALA A 198 -5.82 3.24 -6.45
N ILE A 199 -4.61 2.75 -6.27
CA ILE A 199 -3.48 3.00 -7.17
C ILE A 199 -3.06 1.67 -7.80
N ASN A 200 -2.93 1.67 -9.12
CA ASN A 200 -2.12 0.71 -9.83
C ASN A 200 -0.75 1.36 -10.06
N PRO A 201 0.30 0.91 -9.36
CA PRO A 201 1.63 1.53 -9.46
C PRO A 201 2.37 1.16 -10.75
N GLY A 202 1.87 0.17 -11.50
CA GLY A 202 2.59 -0.42 -12.60
C GLY A 202 3.89 -1.10 -12.18
N PRO A 203 4.80 -1.39 -13.13
CA PRO A 203 6.09 -1.95 -12.81
C PRO A 203 7.00 -0.92 -12.15
N VAL A 204 7.23 -1.08 -10.85
CA VAL A 204 8.15 -0.28 -10.03
C VAL A 204 9.37 -1.12 -9.67
N ASP A 205 10.55 -0.55 -9.78
CA ASP A 205 11.79 -1.20 -9.37
C ASP A 205 11.95 -1.13 -7.84
N THR A 206 11.45 -2.14 -7.18
CA THR A 206 11.62 -2.36 -5.74
C THR A 206 12.66 -3.44 -5.44
N GLY A 207 13.57 -3.71 -6.38
CA GLY A 207 14.61 -4.74 -6.26
C GLY A 207 14.13 -6.16 -6.59
N TRP A 208 12.86 -6.37 -6.96
CA TRP A 208 12.36 -7.67 -7.37
C TRP A 208 12.74 -8.07 -8.82
N PRO A 209 12.85 -7.14 -9.80
CA PRO A 209 13.19 -7.54 -11.15
C PRO A 209 14.69 -7.85 -11.28
N SER A 210 15.02 -8.90 -12.02
CA SER A 210 16.40 -9.17 -12.40
C SER A 210 16.94 -8.06 -13.31
N ALA A 211 18.27 -7.93 -13.39
CA ALA A 211 18.91 -6.98 -14.31
C ALA A 211 18.46 -7.20 -15.77
N GLU A 212 18.35 -8.49 -16.17
CA GLU A 212 17.90 -8.87 -17.50
C GLU A 212 16.46 -8.44 -17.76
N LEU A 213 15.55 -8.65 -16.79
CA LEU A 213 14.15 -8.23 -16.90
C LEU A 213 14.05 -6.70 -17.01
N ARG A 214 14.85 -5.97 -16.22
CA ARG A 214 14.90 -4.50 -16.29
C ARG A 214 15.27 -4.00 -17.68
N GLU A 215 16.35 -4.52 -18.25
CA GLU A 215 16.79 -4.11 -19.59
C GLU A 215 15.77 -4.52 -20.67
N ARG A 216 15.20 -5.70 -20.58
CA ARG A 216 14.19 -6.20 -21.54
C ARG A 216 12.93 -5.33 -21.58
N LEU A 217 12.45 -4.89 -20.43
CA LEU A 217 11.22 -4.09 -20.34
C LEU A 217 11.46 -2.57 -20.40
N ARG A 218 12.70 -2.09 -20.28
CA ARG A 218 13.01 -0.66 -20.34
C ARG A 218 12.43 0.07 -21.55
N PRO A 219 12.44 -0.50 -22.79
CA PRO A 219 11.84 0.14 -23.95
C PRO A 219 10.31 0.32 -23.86
N ALA A 220 9.62 -0.45 -23.02
CA ALA A 220 8.19 -0.31 -22.80
C ALA A 220 7.82 0.92 -21.97
N PHE A 221 8.79 1.56 -21.33
CA PHE A 221 8.58 2.79 -20.57
C PHE A 221 8.92 4.03 -21.41
N PRO A 222 7.96 4.92 -21.72
CA PRO A 222 8.24 6.14 -22.49
C PRO A 222 9.30 7.06 -21.86
N ALA A 223 9.39 7.05 -20.52
CA ALA A 223 10.41 7.80 -19.78
C ALA A 223 11.81 7.15 -19.83
N GLY A 224 12.00 6.01 -20.52
CA GLY A 224 13.27 5.28 -20.62
C GLY A 224 13.73 4.63 -19.31
N ARG A 225 12.88 4.59 -18.28
CA ARG A 225 13.17 4.01 -16.97
C ARG A 225 11.95 3.35 -16.35
N TRP A 226 12.18 2.41 -15.48
CA TRP A 226 11.16 1.86 -14.59
C TRP A 226 10.62 2.93 -13.62
N GLY A 227 9.40 2.69 -13.11
CA GLY A 227 8.90 3.44 -11.97
C GLY A 227 9.82 3.29 -10.75
N ARG A 228 9.92 4.33 -9.95
CA ARG A 228 10.62 4.32 -8.66
C ARG A 228 9.61 4.37 -7.53
N PRO A 229 9.93 3.84 -6.35
CA PRO A 229 9.07 3.98 -5.17
C PRO A 229 8.64 5.42 -4.88
N GLU A 230 9.54 6.39 -5.12
CA GLU A 230 9.28 7.82 -4.91
C GLU A 230 8.24 8.39 -5.89
N ASP A 231 8.16 7.86 -7.13
CA ASP A 231 7.13 8.26 -8.09
C ASP A 231 5.74 7.94 -7.51
N ILE A 232 5.60 6.80 -6.87
CA ILE A 232 4.34 6.36 -6.25
C ILE A 232 4.08 7.09 -4.93
N ALA A 233 5.13 7.32 -4.11
CA ALA A 233 5.03 8.08 -2.88
C ALA A 233 4.52 9.50 -3.13
N ALA A 234 4.92 10.13 -4.24
CA ALA A 234 4.40 11.45 -4.64
C ALA A 234 2.89 11.42 -4.92
N VAL A 235 2.40 10.38 -5.62
CA VAL A 235 0.97 10.20 -5.90
C VAL A 235 0.19 9.95 -4.60
N VAL A 236 0.69 9.08 -3.71
CA VAL A 236 0.06 8.82 -2.40
C VAL A 236 0.02 10.10 -1.56
N GLY A 237 1.12 10.84 -1.47
CA GLY A 237 1.19 12.11 -0.73
C GLY A 237 0.14 13.12 -1.20
N TRP A 238 -0.09 13.22 -2.52
CA TRP A 238 -1.16 14.03 -3.06
C TRP A 238 -2.55 13.48 -2.72
N ILE A 239 -2.80 12.17 -2.84
CA ILE A 239 -4.11 11.56 -2.54
C ILE A 239 -4.51 11.73 -1.08
N VAL A 240 -3.56 11.75 -0.14
CA VAL A 240 -3.89 11.96 1.29
C VAL A 240 -3.94 13.44 1.68
N SER A 241 -3.52 14.34 0.80
CA SER A 241 -3.56 15.77 1.06
C SER A 241 -4.98 16.36 0.93
N PRO A 242 -5.21 17.57 1.43
CA PRO A 242 -6.48 18.29 1.22
C PRO A 242 -6.80 18.56 -0.26
N ASP A 243 -5.79 18.66 -1.12
CA ASP A 243 -5.96 18.99 -2.55
C ASP A 243 -6.71 17.92 -3.34
N SER A 244 -6.78 16.69 -2.83
CA SER A 244 -7.51 15.57 -3.41
C SER A 244 -8.91 15.35 -2.82
N ALA A 245 -9.40 16.27 -1.99
CA ALA A 245 -10.64 16.08 -1.22
C ALA A 245 -11.88 15.75 -2.08
N TRP A 246 -11.89 16.15 -3.36
CA TRP A 246 -12.97 15.86 -4.31
C TRP A 246 -12.78 14.57 -5.10
N LEU A 247 -11.75 13.79 -4.78
CA LEU A 247 -11.42 12.53 -5.47
C LEU A 247 -11.79 11.33 -4.61
N THR A 248 -12.78 10.53 -5.07
CA THR A 248 -13.15 9.27 -4.43
C THR A 248 -13.64 8.24 -5.45
N GLY A 249 -13.54 6.95 -5.14
CA GLY A 249 -13.98 5.84 -5.98
C GLY A 249 -13.14 5.62 -7.24
N GLN A 250 -11.95 6.22 -7.33
CA GLN A 250 -11.12 6.12 -8.52
C GLN A 250 -10.05 5.03 -8.40
N VAL A 251 -9.74 4.42 -9.53
CA VAL A 251 -8.53 3.61 -9.72
C VAL A 251 -7.58 4.39 -10.61
N ILE A 252 -6.42 4.74 -10.07
CA ILE A 252 -5.44 5.60 -10.72
C ILE A 252 -4.29 4.76 -11.23
N ASP A 253 -4.07 4.76 -12.55
CA ASP A 253 -2.93 4.10 -13.17
C ASP A 253 -1.70 5.00 -13.14
N ALA A 254 -0.81 4.76 -12.17
CA ALA A 254 0.43 5.50 -11.98
C ALA A 254 1.63 4.75 -12.58
N GLU A 255 1.53 4.39 -13.87
CA GLU A 255 2.46 3.49 -14.54
C GLU A 255 3.50 4.19 -15.43
N GLY A 256 3.54 5.53 -15.44
CA GLY A 256 4.46 6.28 -16.31
C GLY A 256 4.25 6.04 -17.81
N GLY A 257 3.06 5.62 -18.22
CA GLY A 257 2.73 5.28 -19.61
C GLY A 257 3.29 3.94 -20.06
N PHE A 258 3.52 3.00 -19.15
CA PHE A 258 4.01 1.66 -19.47
C PHE A 258 3.18 1.00 -20.58
N ARG A 259 3.86 0.47 -21.61
CA ARG A 259 3.28 -0.19 -22.79
C ARG A 259 3.31 -1.70 -22.60
N ARG A 260 2.14 -2.31 -22.60
CA ARG A 260 1.95 -3.78 -22.53
C ARG A 260 2.08 -4.43 -23.87
#